data_fa267cccb445903934bd2680456c2b8d
#
_entry.id   fa267cccb445903934bd2680456c2b8d
#
_cell.length_a   1.000
_cell.length_b   1.000
_cell.length_c   1.000
_cell.angle_alpha   90.00
_cell.angle_beta   90.00
_cell.angle_gamma   90.00
#
_symmetry.space_group_name_H-M   'P 1'
#
loop_
_entity.id
_entity.type
_entity.pdbx_description
1 polymer ?
#
loop_
_entity_poly.entity_id
_entity_poly.type
_entity_poly.pdbx_seq_one_letter_code
_entity_poly.pdbx_strand_id
1 'polypeptide(L)'
;EGYLKPIKITKKVSLGAGEKKVVELTSEDFPSLLIKNPYLWYPNGYGEQYLHHIKLSYNAGGKVSDAKEFDFGIREVEVGLNRVEVGGDKAEVEYGRVYYVNGKRVFCKGGWIQPDILLEESDKRIYDEARLMAEANINLIGSEDMPSPSETWFESFDKYGLMWWHVFYQCYRMTPGTETENNPLDHNLAIVCVEDMMLRYRNHPSIISWVGVNEVLMNENLYRLTKEKVKSLDTTRIYIPTTSYHWDVDALTPYLKEDLPTGTTDDGAPDYNWAPSSYFFDKVREVYLQMFRNELGMPSVPMYNSLRKFIPTAESTANVNSPIFPLDSICLLYTSPSPRDTERSR
;
A
#
# COMPACT_ATOMS: atom_id res chain seq x y z
N GLU A 1 -1.00 -25.39 24.29
CA GLU A 1 -0.63 -24.06 24.82
C GLU A 1 0.89 -23.97 24.83
N GLY A 2 1.49 -23.64 23.70
CA GLY A 2 2.94 -23.52 23.54
C GLY A 2 3.36 -22.07 23.60
N TYR A 3 3.68 -21.56 24.78
CA TYR A 3 4.44 -20.30 24.86
C TYR A 3 5.81 -20.52 24.21
N LEU A 4 6.10 -19.77 23.13
CA LEU A 4 7.45 -19.72 22.60
C LEU A 4 8.38 -19.20 23.70
N LYS A 5 9.38 -20.01 24.09
CA LYS A 5 10.38 -19.53 25.04
C LYS A 5 11.18 -18.41 24.38
N PRO A 6 11.52 -17.34 25.12
CA PRO A 6 12.37 -16.28 24.58
C PRO A 6 13.68 -16.84 24.03
N ILE A 7 14.00 -16.52 22.80
CA ILE A 7 15.28 -16.86 22.18
C ILE A 7 16.27 -15.76 22.55
N LYS A 8 17.38 -16.13 23.15
CA LYS A 8 18.45 -15.20 23.50
C LYS A 8 19.72 -15.59 22.76
N ILE A 9 20.24 -14.68 21.97
CA ILE A 9 21.51 -14.84 21.25
C ILE A 9 22.47 -13.70 21.59
N THR A 10 23.75 -13.95 21.45
CA THR A 10 24.80 -12.95 21.68
C THR A 10 25.92 -13.16 20.68
N LYS A 11 26.32 -12.10 20.00
CA LYS A 11 27.47 -12.08 19.08
C LYS A 11 28.47 -11.04 19.55
N LYS A 12 29.73 -11.44 19.73
CA LYS A 12 30.80 -10.51 20.06
C LYS A 12 31.24 -9.77 18.80
N VAL A 13 31.40 -8.46 18.93
CA VAL A 13 31.82 -7.59 17.83
C VAL A 13 32.98 -6.78 18.30
N SER A 14 34.03 -6.69 17.48
CA SER A 14 35.16 -5.80 17.69
C SER A 14 35.12 -4.71 16.63
N LEU A 15 35.30 -3.47 17.05
CA LEU A 15 35.33 -2.29 16.18
C LEU A 15 36.63 -1.51 16.41
N GLY A 16 37.28 -1.09 15.33
CA GLY A 16 38.34 -0.12 15.35
C GLY A 16 37.82 1.30 15.57
N ALA A 17 38.71 2.24 15.79
CA ALA A 17 38.35 3.65 15.94
C ALA A 17 37.72 4.18 14.65
N GLY A 18 36.50 4.71 14.73
CA GLY A 18 35.74 5.22 13.59
C GLY A 18 35.16 4.15 12.65
N GLU A 19 35.34 2.87 12.94
CA GLU A 19 34.80 1.78 12.12
C GLU A 19 33.26 1.68 12.24
N LYS A 20 32.60 1.50 11.11
CA LYS A 20 31.20 1.11 11.00
C LYS A 20 31.12 -0.33 10.52
N LYS A 21 30.31 -1.15 11.15
CA LYS A 21 30.16 -2.57 10.81
C LYS A 21 28.70 -2.98 10.84
N VAL A 22 28.23 -3.62 9.78
CA VAL A 22 26.96 -4.33 9.75
C VAL A 22 27.16 -5.70 10.39
N VAL A 23 26.28 -6.06 11.31
CA VAL A 23 26.30 -7.35 12.00
C VAL A 23 25.05 -8.12 11.62
N GLU A 24 25.25 -9.22 10.94
CA GLU A 24 24.18 -10.13 10.58
C GLU A 24 24.07 -11.26 11.60
N LEU A 25 22.83 -11.61 11.93
CA LEU A 25 22.48 -12.71 12.84
C LEU A 25 21.59 -13.67 12.04
N THR A 26 22.19 -14.72 11.52
CA THR A 26 21.50 -15.69 10.65
C THR A 26 21.15 -16.99 11.39
N SER A 27 20.27 -17.78 10.83
CA SER A 27 19.96 -19.13 11.36
C SER A 27 21.11 -20.12 11.18
N GLU A 28 22.05 -19.85 10.29
CA GLU A 28 23.28 -20.63 10.13
C GLU A 28 24.21 -20.43 11.34
N ASP A 29 24.40 -19.16 11.75
CA ASP A 29 25.19 -18.82 12.94
C ASP A 29 24.44 -19.19 14.24
N PHE A 30 23.14 -19.03 14.25
CA PHE A 30 22.26 -19.23 15.41
C PHE A 30 21.05 -20.09 15.05
N PRO A 31 21.16 -21.44 15.09
CA PRO A 31 20.07 -22.35 14.73
C PRO A 31 18.77 -22.14 15.51
N SER A 32 18.82 -21.50 16.68
CA SER A 32 17.64 -21.11 17.46
C SER A 32 16.74 -20.07 16.76
N LEU A 33 17.25 -19.35 15.77
CA LEU A 33 16.46 -18.44 14.94
C LEU A 33 15.55 -19.19 13.95
N LEU A 34 15.80 -20.48 13.72
CA LEU A 34 14.91 -21.33 12.94
C LEU A 34 13.75 -21.80 13.83
N ILE A 35 12.69 -21.01 13.85
CA ILE A 35 11.52 -21.25 14.68
C ILE A 35 10.63 -22.29 13.98
N LYS A 36 10.39 -23.42 14.66
CA LYS A 36 9.44 -24.44 14.19
C LYS A 36 8.02 -24.06 14.63
N ASN A 37 7.09 -24.07 13.68
CA ASN A 37 5.68 -23.75 13.92
C ASN A 37 5.49 -22.38 14.63
N PRO A 38 5.97 -21.28 14.05
CA PRO A 38 5.79 -19.97 14.65
C PRO A 38 4.31 -19.58 14.66
N TYR A 39 3.93 -18.69 15.59
CA TYR A 39 2.66 -18.01 15.47
C TYR A 39 2.73 -17.04 14.29
N LEU A 40 1.74 -17.13 13.40
CA LEU A 40 1.73 -16.38 12.15
C LEU A 40 0.84 -15.16 12.26
N TRP A 41 1.24 -14.09 11.57
CA TRP A 41 0.41 -12.93 11.35
C TRP A 41 -0.52 -13.16 10.17
N TYR A 42 -1.79 -12.81 10.31
CA TYR A 42 -2.80 -12.89 9.26
C TYR A 42 -3.49 -11.54 9.04
N PRO A 43 -3.96 -11.25 7.82
CA PRO A 43 -4.80 -10.10 7.59
C PRO A 43 -6.16 -10.23 8.27
N ASN A 44 -6.80 -9.09 8.49
CA ASN A 44 -8.13 -8.99 9.09
C ASN A 44 -9.14 -9.93 8.42
N GLY A 45 -9.85 -10.72 9.22
CA GLY A 45 -10.81 -11.73 8.77
C GLY A 45 -10.22 -13.09 8.38
N TYR A 46 -8.90 -13.30 8.47
CA TYR A 46 -8.25 -14.55 8.06
C TYR A 46 -7.52 -15.30 9.19
N GLY A 47 -7.31 -14.66 10.30
CA GLY A 47 -6.66 -15.23 11.48
C GLY A 47 -6.21 -14.15 12.44
N GLU A 48 -5.40 -14.53 13.42
CA GLU A 48 -4.87 -13.61 14.42
C GLU A 48 -3.70 -12.78 13.88
N GLN A 49 -3.57 -11.56 14.33
CA GLN A 49 -2.46 -10.66 14.04
C GLN A 49 -1.36 -10.85 15.07
N TYR A 50 -0.73 -12.04 15.06
CA TYR A 50 0.31 -12.33 16.03
C TYR A 50 1.60 -11.57 15.72
N LEU A 51 2.05 -10.77 16.69
CA LEU A 51 3.30 -10.03 16.62
C LEU A 51 4.30 -10.60 17.63
N HIS A 52 5.51 -10.82 17.16
CA HIS A 52 6.66 -11.22 17.95
C HIS A 52 7.42 -9.97 18.35
N HIS A 53 8.01 -10.00 19.55
CA HIS A 53 8.78 -8.87 20.08
C HIS A 53 10.28 -9.13 19.97
N ILE A 54 11.04 -8.18 19.47
CA ILE A 54 12.50 -8.18 19.44
C ILE A 54 13.05 -7.07 20.35
N LYS A 55 14.02 -7.46 21.16
CA LYS A 55 14.87 -6.53 21.89
C LYS A 55 16.33 -6.71 21.46
N LEU A 56 16.89 -5.70 20.87
CA LEU A 56 18.32 -5.61 20.53
C LEU A 56 19.02 -4.76 21.58
N SER A 57 20.20 -5.21 22.06
CA SER A 57 20.99 -4.45 23.00
C SER A 57 22.45 -4.47 22.57
N TYR A 58 23.06 -3.31 22.50
CA TYR A 58 24.49 -3.17 22.33
C TYR A 58 25.16 -2.91 23.68
N ASN A 59 26.11 -3.80 24.04
CA ASN A 59 26.80 -3.72 25.32
C ASN A 59 28.27 -3.36 25.09
N ALA A 60 28.74 -2.33 25.77
CA ALA A 60 30.14 -1.91 25.79
C ALA A 60 30.61 -1.72 27.24
N GLY A 61 31.82 -2.22 27.56
CA GLY A 61 32.36 -2.09 28.92
C GLY A 61 31.47 -2.69 30.02
N GLY A 62 30.69 -3.74 29.72
CA GLY A 62 29.81 -4.39 30.70
C GLY A 62 28.49 -3.66 30.97
N LYS A 63 28.18 -2.61 30.24
CA LYS A 63 26.92 -1.84 30.33
C LYS A 63 26.21 -1.80 29.00
N VAL A 64 24.86 -1.73 29.04
CA VAL A 64 24.05 -1.44 27.84
C VAL A 64 24.39 -0.03 27.39
N SER A 65 24.93 0.11 26.17
CA SER A 65 25.27 1.38 25.55
C SER A 65 24.11 1.89 24.68
N ASP A 66 23.39 0.97 24.04
CA ASP A 66 22.22 1.29 23.23
C ASP A 66 21.26 0.09 23.18
N ALA A 67 19.97 0.36 22.99
CA ALA A 67 18.95 -0.67 22.84
C ALA A 67 17.82 -0.21 21.94
N LYS A 68 17.29 -1.12 21.14
CA LYS A 68 16.10 -0.91 20.33
C LYS A 68 15.14 -2.10 20.53
N GLU A 69 13.85 -1.78 20.64
CA GLU A 69 12.78 -2.76 20.75
C GLU A 69 11.75 -2.47 19.65
N PHE A 70 11.20 -3.51 19.05
CA PHE A 70 10.14 -3.42 18.05
C PHE A 70 9.41 -4.75 17.89
N ASP A 71 8.20 -4.66 17.37
CA ASP A 71 7.40 -5.83 17.04
C ASP A 71 7.54 -6.19 15.56
N PHE A 72 7.35 -7.45 15.22
CA PHE A 72 7.33 -7.94 13.84
C PHE A 72 6.39 -9.14 13.72
N GLY A 73 5.83 -9.34 12.53
CA GLY A 73 5.01 -10.51 12.23
C GLY A 73 5.74 -11.52 11.33
N ILE A 74 5.48 -12.80 11.56
CA ILE A 74 5.94 -13.87 10.67
C ILE A 74 4.79 -14.23 9.74
N ARG A 75 5.00 -14.11 8.45
CA ARG A 75 4.04 -14.48 7.43
C ARG A 75 4.73 -14.74 6.09
N GLU A 76 4.06 -15.46 5.21
CA GLU A 76 4.40 -15.63 3.81
C GLU A 76 3.36 -14.92 2.95
N VAL A 77 3.80 -14.24 1.90
CA VAL A 77 2.91 -13.60 0.92
C VAL A 77 3.24 -14.16 -0.44
N GLU A 78 2.24 -14.71 -1.09
CA GLU A 78 2.32 -15.17 -2.46
C GLU A 78 1.29 -14.45 -3.32
N VAL A 79 1.59 -14.31 -4.61
CA VAL A 79 0.69 -13.75 -5.60
C VAL A 79 0.46 -14.76 -6.69
N GLY A 80 -0.80 -15.05 -6.93
CA GLY A 80 -1.25 -15.86 -8.04
C GLY A 80 -2.07 -15.04 -9.03
N LEU A 81 -2.50 -15.71 -10.09
CA LEU A 81 -3.38 -15.14 -11.09
C LEU A 81 -4.70 -15.93 -11.14
N ASN A 82 -5.81 -15.22 -11.08
CA ASN A 82 -7.10 -15.79 -11.47
C ASN A 82 -7.23 -15.69 -12.99
N ARG A 83 -7.55 -16.82 -13.59
CA ARG A 83 -7.99 -16.85 -14.97
C ARG A 83 -9.52 -16.73 -15.03
N VAL A 84 -10.02 -15.79 -15.79
CA VAL A 84 -11.45 -15.62 -16.04
C VAL A 84 -11.69 -15.54 -17.53
N GLU A 85 -12.68 -16.28 -17.98
CA GLU A 85 -13.17 -16.18 -19.35
C GLU A 85 -14.24 -15.10 -19.40
N VAL A 86 -13.99 -14.07 -20.17
CA VAL A 86 -14.83 -12.89 -20.32
C VAL A 86 -15.43 -12.89 -21.72
N GLY A 87 -16.72 -12.59 -21.81
CA GLY A 87 -17.38 -12.36 -23.08
C GLY A 87 -18.15 -13.56 -23.65
N GLY A 88 -19.10 -13.25 -24.55
CA GLY A 88 -19.89 -14.23 -25.28
C GLY A 88 -19.10 -14.88 -26.41
N ASP A 89 -19.43 -14.55 -27.67
CA ASP A 89 -18.87 -15.21 -28.88
C ASP A 89 -17.36 -14.98 -29.12
N LYS A 90 -16.71 -14.10 -28.35
CA LYS A 90 -15.25 -13.87 -28.36
C LYS A 90 -14.74 -13.98 -26.92
N ALA A 91 -14.64 -15.21 -26.44
CA ALA A 91 -14.09 -15.45 -25.11
C ALA A 91 -12.63 -15.00 -25.06
N GLU A 92 -12.37 -13.91 -24.36
CA GLU A 92 -11.03 -13.47 -23.99
C GLU A 92 -10.71 -13.99 -22.59
N VAL A 93 -9.44 -14.26 -22.36
CA VAL A 93 -8.95 -14.72 -21.07
C VAL A 93 -8.26 -13.57 -20.39
N GLU A 94 -8.81 -13.14 -19.29
CA GLU A 94 -8.19 -12.14 -18.44
C GLU A 94 -7.58 -12.75 -17.19
N TYR A 95 -6.56 -12.10 -16.66
CA TYR A 95 -5.87 -12.53 -15.46
C TYR A 95 -5.92 -11.43 -14.41
N GLY A 96 -6.50 -11.75 -13.27
CA GLY A 96 -6.53 -10.87 -12.11
C GLY A 96 -5.61 -11.35 -11.00
N ARG A 97 -5.00 -10.42 -10.30
CA ARG A 97 -4.14 -10.71 -9.16
C ARG A 97 -4.91 -11.31 -8.00
N VAL A 98 -4.31 -12.29 -7.37
CA VAL A 98 -4.82 -12.91 -6.14
C VAL A 98 -3.70 -13.00 -5.13
N TYR A 99 -3.95 -12.51 -3.92
CA TYR A 99 -3.03 -12.66 -2.81
C TYR A 99 -3.32 -13.92 -2.01
N TYR A 100 -2.25 -14.57 -1.59
CA TYR A 100 -2.27 -15.62 -0.58
C TYR A 100 -1.39 -15.18 0.58
N VAL A 101 -1.92 -15.30 1.80
CA VAL A 101 -1.15 -15.05 3.01
C VAL A 101 -1.14 -16.34 3.82
N ASN A 102 0.05 -16.87 4.07
CA ASN A 102 0.25 -18.18 4.71
C ASN A 102 -0.57 -19.29 4.03
N GLY A 103 -0.56 -19.32 2.70
CA GLY A 103 -1.29 -20.28 1.87
C GLY A 103 -2.81 -20.07 1.82
N LYS A 104 -3.36 -19.09 2.53
CA LYS A 104 -4.80 -18.78 2.45
C LYS A 104 -5.05 -17.71 1.39
N ARG A 105 -5.96 -18.01 0.46
CA ARG A 105 -6.42 -17.03 -0.52
C ARG A 105 -7.16 -15.90 0.17
N VAL A 106 -6.74 -14.67 -0.10
CA VAL A 106 -7.33 -13.46 0.49
C VAL A 106 -8.21 -12.75 -0.53
N PHE A 107 -9.47 -12.52 -0.16
CA PHE A 107 -10.32 -11.59 -0.87
C PHE A 107 -10.04 -10.19 -0.36
N CYS A 108 -9.38 -9.37 -1.18
CA CYS A 108 -8.99 -8.02 -0.82
C CYS A 108 -10.22 -7.09 -0.81
N LYS A 109 -10.38 -6.38 0.29
CA LYS A 109 -11.44 -5.38 0.51
C LYS A 109 -10.78 -4.15 1.09
N GLY A 110 -10.88 -3.04 0.37
CA GLY A 110 -10.17 -1.87 0.85
C GLY A 110 -10.36 -0.64 -0.01
N GLY A 111 -9.37 0.19 0.01
CA GLY A 111 -9.34 1.45 -0.71
C GLY A 111 -8.05 2.20 -0.46
N TRP A 112 -8.02 3.44 -0.89
CA TRP A 112 -6.91 4.35 -0.68
C TRP A 112 -7.18 5.28 0.49
N ILE A 113 -6.15 5.60 1.24
CA ILE A 113 -6.18 6.66 2.24
C ILE A 113 -5.30 7.82 1.77
N GLN A 114 -5.68 9.01 2.19
CA GLN A 114 -4.94 10.23 1.94
C GLN A 114 -4.45 10.81 3.27
N PRO A 115 -3.29 11.48 3.29
CA PRO A 115 -2.83 12.15 4.48
C PRO A 115 -3.78 13.29 4.85
N ASP A 116 -3.76 13.68 6.11
CA ASP A 116 -4.45 14.89 6.52
C ASP A 116 -3.94 16.10 5.73
N ILE A 117 -4.85 16.97 5.30
CA ILE A 117 -4.52 18.14 4.45
C ILE A 117 -3.40 19.01 5.04
N LEU A 118 -3.38 19.13 6.36
CA LEU A 118 -2.36 19.92 7.06
C LEU A 118 -1.20 19.05 7.56
N LEU A 119 -1.19 17.77 7.21
CA LEU A 119 -0.22 16.76 7.69
C LEU A 119 -0.16 16.69 9.22
N GLU A 120 -1.25 17.05 9.90
CA GLU A 120 -1.37 17.02 11.35
C GLU A 120 -2.10 15.75 11.78
N GLU A 121 -1.33 14.68 11.96
CA GLU A 121 -1.84 13.39 12.40
C GLU A 121 -1.35 13.07 13.80
N SER A 122 -2.27 12.68 14.67
CA SER A 122 -1.91 12.15 15.98
C SER A 122 -1.95 10.62 15.97
N ASP A 123 -1.08 9.98 16.75
CA ASP A 123 -1.06 8.53 16.91
C ASP A 123 -2.44 7.98 17.26
N LYS A 124 -3.15 8.66 18.16
CA LYS A 124 -4.50 8.26 18.54
C LYS A 124 -5.46 8.25 17.36
N ARG A 125 -5.40 9.24 16.49
CA ARG A 125 -6.27 9.33 15.29
C ARG A 125 -5.95 8.19 14.34
N ILE A 126 -4.67 7.94 14.07
CA ILE A 126 -4.23 6.86 13.18
C ILE A 126 -4.72 5.50 13.69
N TYR A 127 -4.54 5.22 14.99
CA TYR A 127 -5.04 3.98 15.58
C TYR A 127 -6.57 3.86 15.54
N ASP A 128 -7.31 4.96 15.74
CA ASP A 128 -8.76 4.96 15.66
C ASP A 128 -9.23 4.71 14.21
N GLU A 129 -8.59 5.32 13.22
CA GLU A 129 -8.89 5.10 11.80
C GLU A 129 -8.60 3.65 11.39
N ALA A 130 -7.44 3.11 11.73
CA ALA A 130 -7.10 1.72 11.46
C ALA A 130 -8.09 0.74 12.11
N ARG A 131 -8.49 1.00 13.37
CA ARG A 131 -9.50 0.20 14.05
C ARG A 131 -10.84 0.23 13.34
N LEU A 132 -11.31 1.41 12.95
CA LEU A 132 -12.59 1.57 12.24
C LEU A 132 -12.60 0.87 10.88
N MET A 133 -11.48 0.93 10.15
CA MET A 133 -11.29 0.20 8.91
C MET A 133 -11.39 -1.32 9.13
N ALA A 134 -10.72 -1.83 10.15
CA ALA A 134 -10.77 -3.26 10.48
C ALA A 134 -12.18 -3.70 10.92
N GLU A 135 -12.88 -2.90 11.74
CA GLU A 135 -14.27 -3.16 12.14
C GLU A 135 -15.24 -3.12 10.95
N ALA A 136 -14.93 -2.34 9.92
CA ALA A 136 -15.66 -2.34 8.64
C ALA A 136 -15.29 -3.52 7.72
N ASN A 137 -14.51 -4.48 8.20
CA ASN A 137 -14.00 -5.63 7.45
C ASN A 137 -13.07 -5.27 6.28
N ILE A 138 -12.45 -4.11 6.30
CA ILE A 138 -11.37 -3.76 5.40
C ILE A 138 -10.13 -4.57 5.78
N ASN A 139 -9.37 -5.00 4.76
CA ASN A 139 -8.14 -5.75 4.97
C ASN A 139 -6.99 -5.34 4.04
N LEU A 140 -7.22 -4.38 3.14
CA LEU A 140 -6.19 -3.86 2.24
C LEU A 140 -6.33 -2.34 2.10
N ILE A 141 -5.22 -1.65 2.27
CA ILE A 141 -5.13 -0.20 2.10
C ILE A 141 -3.95 0.12 1.20
N GLY A 142 -4.11 1.13 0.36
CA GLY A 142 -3.04 1.77 -0.36
C GLY A 142 -2.97 3.26 -0.04
N SER A 143 -1.90 3.90 -0.43
CA SER A 143 -1.79 5.35 -0.39
C SER A 143 -0.88 5.82 -1.52
N GLU A 144 -1.35 6.77 -2.30
CA GLU A 144 -0.58 7.37 -3.39
C GLU A 144 0.17 8.63 -2.99
N ASP A 145 -0.25 9.29 -1.91
CA ASP A 145 0.28 10.58 -1.46
C ASP A 145 1.02 10.52 -0.12
N MET A 146 1.32 9.32 0.34
CA MET A 146 2.04 9.08 1.60
C MET A 146 3.30 8.24 1.37
N PRO A 147 4.30 8.73 0.65
CA PRO A 147 5.50 7.95 0.37
C PRO A 147 6.31 7.63 1.63
N SER A 148 6.19 8.45 2.66
CA SER A 148 6.87 8.26 3.93
C SER A 148 5.91 8.49 5.12
N PRO A 149 4.93 7.59 5.32
CA PRO A 149 4.03 7.68 6.46
C PRO A 149 4.76 7.50 7.79
N SER A 150 4.14 7.94 8.89
CA SER A 150 4.71 7.70 10.23
C SER A 150 4.71 6.22 10.57
N GLU A 151 5.61 5.80 11.47
CA GLU A 151 5.65 4.41 11.99
C GLU A 151 4.30 3.97 12.54
N THR A 152 3.57 4.90 13.15
CA THR A 152 2.26 4.64 13.78
C THR A 152 1.25 4.05 12.80
N TRP A 153 1.29 4.43 11.51
CA TRP A 153 0.45 3.83 10.48
C TRP A 153 0.73 2.33 10.36
N PHE A 154 1.99 1.95 10.22
CA PHE A 154 2.37 0.55 10.06
C PHE A 154 2.14 -0.26 11.33
N GLU A 155 2.48 0.29 12.50
CA GLU A 155 2.21 -0.37 13.78
C GLU A 155 0.71 -0.62 13.99
N SER A 156 -0.13 0.34 13.63
CA SER A 156 -1.58 0.18 13.71
C SER A 156 -2.10 -0.85 12.73
N PHE A 157 -1.56 -0.90 11.51
CA PHE A 157 -1.96 -1.86 10.50
C PHE A 157 -1.48 -3.28 10.83
N ASP A 158 -0.28 -3.41 11.37
CA ASP A 158 0.22 -4.68 11.90
C ASP A 158 -0.71 -5.22 12.98
N LYS A 159 -1.16 -4.35 13.89
CA LYS A 159 -2.06 -4.68 14.99
C LYS A 159 -3.47 -5.09 14.52
N TYR A 160 -4.03 -4.41 13.54
CA TYR A 160 -5.41 -4.62 13.09
C TYR A 160 -5.53 -5.50 11.85
N GLY A 161 -4.43 -5.99 11.28
CA GLY A 161 -4.44 -6.88 10.13
C GLY A 161 -4.77 -6.18 8.81
N LEU A 162 -4.45 -4.92 8.68
CA LEU A 162 -4.64 -4.17 7.45
C LEU A 162 -3.40 -4.33 6.57
N MET A 163 -3.53 -5.00 5.44
CA MET A 163 -2.45 -5.09 4.46
C MET A 163 -2.21 -3.74 3.80
N TRP A 164 -0.95 -3.46 3.44
CA TRP A 164 -0.54 -2.19 2.85
C TRP A 164 0.15 -2.39 1.50
N TRP A 165 -0.30 -1.62 0.51
CA TRP A 165 0.41 -1.36 -0.72
C TRP A 165 1.25 -0.11 -0.56
N HIS A 166 2.56 -0.27 -0.50
CA HIS A 166 3.47 0.86 -0.33
C HIS A 166 3.91 1.40 -1.67
N VAL A 167 3.45 2.61 -2.01
CA VAL A 167 3.78 3.31 -3.25
C VAL A 167 4.98 4.24 -3.00
N PHE A 168 6.05 4.07 -3.77
CA PHE A 168 7.27 4.86 -3.61
C PHE A 168 7.16 6.27 -4.16
N TYR A 169 6.50 6.43 -5.31
CA TYR A 169 6.47 7.67 -6.04
C TYR A 169 5.03 8.12 -6.33
N GLN A 170 4.84 9.43 -6.31
CA GLN A 170 3.57 10.02 -6.72
C GLN A 170 3.36 9.92 -8.23
N CYS A 171 2.12 9.99 -8.66
CA CYS A 171 1.73 9.96 -10.05
C CYS A 171 1.98 11.29 -10.80
N TYR A 172 1.67 11.31 -12.10
CA TYR A 172 1.55 12.45 -13.02
C TYR A 172 2.80 13.05 -13.62
N ARG A 173 3.99 12.74 -13.15
CA ARG A 173 5.17 13.49 -13.59
C ARG A 173 6.31 12.62 -14.09
N MET A 174 5.96 11.43 -14.60
CA MET A 174 6.96 10.47 -15.08
C MET A 174 6.59 9.84 -16.42
N THR A 175 5.57 10.34 -17.11
CA THR A 175 5.06 9.72 -18.35
C THR A 175 6.10 9.75 -19.45
N PRO A 176 6.50 8.58 -20.00
CA PRO A 176 7.45 8.48 -21.10
C PRO A 176 7.00 9.31 -22.32
N GLY A 177 7.96 9.91 -23.02
CA GLY A 177 7.71 10.71 -24.19
C GLY A 177 7.16 12.13 -23.92
N THR A 178 7.07 12.53 -22.65
CA THR A 178 6.67 13.87 -22.25
C THR A 178 7.81 14.66 -21.65
N GLU A 179 7.65 15.97 -21.47
CA GLU A 179 8.64 16.81 -20.75
C GLU A 179 8.88 16.38 -19.30
N THR A 180 7.95 15.60 -18.75
CA THR A 180 8.01 15.08 -17.37
C THR A 180 8.62 13.69 -17.28
N GLU A 181 9.04 13.09 -18.38
CA GLU A 181 9.61 11.73 -18.44
C GLU A 181 10.77 11.51 -17.45
N ASN A 182 11.58 12.54 -17.21
CA ASN A 182 12.74 12.44 -16.35
C ASN A 182 12.48 12.91 -14.89
N ASN A 183 11.24 12.96 -14.45
CA ASN A 183 10.94 13.18 -13.06
C ASN A 183 10.99 11.85 -12.27
N PRO A 184 11.57 11.84 -11.08
CA PRO A 184 12.46 12.89 -10.54
C PRO A 184 13.74 13.03 -11.36
N LEU A 185 14.31 14.24 -11.46
CA LEU A 185 15.51 14.50 -12.26
C LEU A 185 16.76 13.76 -11.75
N ASP A 186 16.85 13.52 -10.47
CA ASP A 186 17.94 12.77 -9.83
C ASP A 186 17.48 11.34 -9.49
N HIS A 187 17.66 10.43 -10.42
CA HIS A 187 17.33 9.01 -10.22
C HIS A 187 18.15 8.37 -9.09
N ASN A 188 19.39 8.79 -8.88
CA ASN A 188 20.21 8.22 -7.80
C ASN A 188 19.67 8.62 -6.43
N LEU A 189 19.28 9.87 -6.25
CA LEU A 189 18.62 10.32 -5.02
C LEU A 189 17.29 9.61 -4.81
N ALA A 190 16.50 9.43 -5.86
CA ALA A 190 15.25 8.68 -5.78
C ALA A 190 15.46 7.24 -5.27
N ILE A 191 16.51 6.55 -5.74
CA ILE A 191 16.84 5.20 -5.29
C ILE A 191 17.34 5.18 -3.85
N VAL A 192 18.07 6.19 -3.40
CA VAL A 192 18.45 6.33 -1.98
C VAL A 192 17.18 6.46 -1.11
N CYS A 193 16.20 7.25 -1.54
CA CYS A 193 14.92 7.36 -0.84
C CYS A 193 14.17 6.02 -0.78
N VAL A 194 14.13 5.26 -1.88
CA VAL A 194 13.53 3.91 -1.89
C VAL A 194 14.24 2.99 -0.90
N GLU A 195 15.58 3.00 -0.89
CA GLU A 195 16.36 2.21 0.04
C GLU A 195 16.04 2.56 1.49
N ASP A 196 16.03 3.83 1.84
CA ASP A 196 15.72 4.30 3.19
C ASP A 196 14.29 3.89 3.62
N MET A 197 13.29 4.07 2.75
CA MET A 197 11.92 3.63 3.00
C MET A 197 11.84 2.12 3.24
N MET A 198 12.47 1.32 2.38
CA MET A 198 12.47 -0.13 2.52
C MET A 198 13.17 -0.59 3.80
N LEU A 199 14.34 -0.06 4.10
CA LEU A 199 15.07 -0.39 5.33
C LEU A 199 14.28 -0.02 6.58
N ARG A 200 13.53 1.06 6.51
CA ARG A 200 12.68 1.52 7.61
C ARG A 200 11.46 0.62 7.81
N TYR A 201 10.75 0.26 6.73
CA TYR A 201 9.41 -0.32 6.83
C TYR A 201 9.35 -1.83 6.59
N ARG A 202 10.37 -2.48 6.04
CA ARG A 202 10.31 -3.90 5.65
C ARG A 202 10.05 -4.89 6.78
N ASN A 203 10.17 -4.48 8.05
CA ASN A 203 9.87 -5.34 9.19
C ASN A 203 8.36 -5.46 9.48
N HIS A 204 7.55 -4.55 8.92
CA HIS A 204 6.11 -4.56 9.13
C HIS A 204 5.44 -5.66 8.31
N PRO A 205 4.73 -6.62 8.95
CA PRO A 205 4.06 -7.70 8.24
C PRO A 205 2.89 -7.20 7.39
N SER A 206 2.30 -6.06 7.72
CA SER A 206 1.22 -5.42 6.97
C SER A 206 1.61 -5.06 5.54
N ILE A 207 2.85 -4.66 5.28
CA ILE A 207 3.31 -4.36 3.92
C ILE A 207 3.37 -5.66 3.11
N ILE A 208 2.55 -5.77 2.07
CA ILE A 208 2.48 -6.95 1.21
C ILE A 208 3.06 -6.75 -0.19
N SER A 209 3.19 -5.51 -0.62
CA SER A 209 3.72 -5.16 -1.94
C SER A 209 4.49 -3.85 -1.89
N TRP A 210 5.55 -3.80 -2.67
CA TRP A 210 6.26 -2.58 -3.01
C TRP A 210 5.77 -2.11 -4.37
N VAL A 211 5.22 -0.90 -4.45
CA VAL A 211 4.65 -0.35 -5.68
C VAL A 211 5.51 0.79 -6.16
N GLY A 212 5.90 0.74 -7.42
CA GLY A 212 6.82 1.72 -7.99
C GLY A 212 6.20 3.11 -8.07
N VAL A 213 5.12 3.24 -8.79
CA VAL A 213 4.48 4.55 -9.06
C VAL A 213 2.97 4.36 -9.19
N ASN A 214 2.23 5.42 -8.88
CA ASN A 214 0.79 5.45 -9.10
C ASN A 214 0.45 6.05 -10.46
N GLU A 215 -0.47 5.41 -11.20
CA GLU A 215 -1.14 5.86 -12.44
C GLU A 215 -0.26 6.31 -13.62
N VAL A 216 1.04 6.10 -13.61
CA VAL A 216 1.94 6.44 -14.72
C VAL A 216 2.97 5.36 -14.95
N LEU A 217 3.72 5.47 -16.02
CA LEU A 217 4.86 4.61 -16.29
C LEU A 217 6.15 5.34 -15.91
N MET A 218 7.02 4.66 -15.18
CA MET A 218 8.35 5.20 -14.90
C MET A 218 9.20 5.26 -16.16
N ASN A 219 10.12 6.21 -16.22
CA ASN A 219 11.25 6.16 -17.11
C ASN A 219 12.00 4.82 -16.94
N GLU A 220 12.45 4.22 -18.04
CA GLU A 220 13.08 2.90 -18.04
C GLU A 220 14.26 2.78 -17.07
N ASN A 221 15.12 3.79 -17.01
CA ASN A 221 16.26 3.78 -16.09
C ASN A 221 15.81 3.76 -14.62
N LEU A 222 14.85 4.61 -14.25
CA LEU A 222 14.32 4.64 -12.89
C LEU A 222 13.63 3.32 -12.52
N TYR A 223 12.85 2.76 -13.46
CA TYR A 223 12.21 1.46 -13.30
C TYR A 223 13.23 0.35 -12.99
N ARG A 224 14.28 0.23 -13.82
CA ARG A 224 15.32 -0.79 -13.64
C ARG A 224 16.04 -0.64 -12.31
N LEU A 225 16.43 0.57 -11.96
CA LEU A 225 17.10 0.86 -10.69
C LEU A 225 16.20 0.54 -9.49
N THR A 226 14.92 0.91 -9.54
CA THR A 226 13.96 0.63 -8.47
C THR A 226 13.74 -0.87 -8.32
N LYS A 227 13.51 -1.60 -9.42
CA LYS A 227 13.32 -3.05 -9.41
C LYS A 227 14.53 -3.78 -8.84
N GLU A 228 15.74 -3.40 -9.25
CA GLU A 228 16.97 -3.99 -8.73
C GLU A 228 17.14 -3.71 -7.23
N LYS A 229 16.89 -2.47 -6.79
CA LYS A 229 16.97 -2.10 -5.39
C LYS A 229 15.97 -2.89 -4.54
N VAL A 230 14.70 -3.00 -4.97
CA VAL A 230 13.69 -3.79 -4.28
C VAL A 230 14.12 -5.25 -4.15
N LYS A 231 14.53 -5.87 -5.25
CA LYS A 231 14.99 -7.28 -5.25
C LYS A 231 16.20 -7.52 -4.34
N SER A 232 17.09 -6.52 -4.22
CA SER A 232 18.27 -6.65 -3.36
C SER A 232 17.98 -6.55 -1.87
N LEU A 233 16.89 -5.89 -1.49
CA LEU A 233 16.57 -5.61 -0.10
C LEU A 233 15.43 -6.47 0.46
N ASP A 234 14.52 -6.94 -0.40
CA ASP A 234 13.36 -7.72 0.02
C ASP A 234 12.91 -8.69 -1.08
N THR A 235 13.03 -9.97 -0.80
CA THR A 235 12.55 -11.06 -1.66
C THR A 235 11.25 -11.69 -1.17
N THR A 236 10.66 -11.15 -0.09
CA THR A 236 9.47 -11.70 0.56
C THR A 236 8.17 -11.04 0.10
N ARG A 237 8.27 -10.01 -0.73
CA ARG A 237 7.15 -9.24 -1.27
C ARG A 237 7.31 -9.07 -2.77
N ILE A 238 6.17 -8.91 -3.43
CA ILE A 238 6.20 -8.60 -4.85
C ILE A 238 6.53 -7.13 -5.09
N TYR A 239 7.16 -6.86 -6.22
CA TYR A 239 7.29 -5.54 -6.79
C TYR A 239 6.25 -5.33 -7.88
N ILE A 240 5.45 -4.27 -7.75
CA ILE A 240 4.45 -3.85 -8.72
C ILE A 240 4.98 -2.57 -9.36
N PRO A 241 5.27 -2.56 -10.67
CA PRO A 241 5.88 -1.38 -11.31
C PRO A 241 5.02 -0.14 -11.24
N THR A 242 3.71 -0.30 -11.44
CA THR A 242 2.75 0.80 -11.48
C THR A 242 1.36 0.29 -11.10
N THR A 243 0.53 1.17 -10.58
CA THR A 243 -0.91 0.94 -10.43
C THR A 243 -1.68 1.34 -11.69
N SER A 244 -0.98 1.83 -12.70
CA SER A 244 -1.59 2.34 -13.91
C SER A 244 -2.29 1.27 -14.72
N TYR A 245 -3.35 1.68 -15.30
CA TYR A 245 -4.05 1.05 -16.39
C TYR A 245 -3.54 1.56 -17.73
N HIS A 246 -3.10 0.68 -18.60
CA HIS A 246 -2.70 1.04 -19.95
C HIS A 246 -3.27 0.11 -21.00
N TRP A 247 -4.02 0.68 -21.90
CA TRP A 247 -4.62 0.05 -23.07
C TRP A 247 -3.61 -0.46 -24.08
N ASP A 248 -2.40 0.09 -24.07
CA ASP A 248 -1.33 -0.26 -25.02
C ASP A 248 0.05 -0.19 -24.38
N VAL A 249 0.21 -0.96 -23.30
CA VAL A 249 1.51 -1.12 -22.61
C VAL A 249 2.56 -1.67 -23.58
N ASP A 250 2.15 -2.49 -24.54
CA ASP A 250 3.02 -3.12 -25.50
C ASP A 250 3.71 -2.12 -26.43
N ALA A 251 3.02 -1.05 -26.79
CA ALA A 251 3.58 -0.02 -27.64
C ALA A 251 4.46 0.98 -26.87
N LEU A 252 4.09 1.26 -25.61
CA LEU A 252 4.74 2.32 -24.84
C LEU A 252 5.94 1.85 -24.03
N THR A 253 5.92 0.60 -23.51
CA THR A 253 6.93 0.18 -22.55
C THR A 253 7.28 -1.31 -22.62
N PRO A 254 8.07 -1.72 -23.62
CA PRO A 254 8.48 -3.12 -23.76
C PRO A 254 9.16 -3.71 -22.52
N TYR A 255 9.84 -2.88 -21.74
CA TYR A 255 10.57 -3.28 -20.53
C TYR A 255 9.67 -3.68 -19.36
N LEU A 256 8.39 -3.29 -19.37
CA LEU A 256 7.43 -3.67 -18.33
C LEU A 256 6.73 -5.02 -18.60
N LYS A 257 6.79 -5.53 -19.83
CA LYS A 257 6.10 -6.78 -20.21
C LYS A 257 6.43 -7.97 -19.33
N GLU A 258 7.63 -8.04 -18.82
CA GLU A 258 8.07 -9.15 -17.94
C GLU A 258 7.35 -9.16 -16.59
N ASP A 259 6.93 -7.98 -16.10
CA ASP A 259 6.33 -7.82 -14.78
C ASP A 259 4.81 -7.67 -14.81
N LEU A 260 4.25 -7.32 -15.96
CA LEU A 260 2.83 -7.05 -16.11
C LEU A 260 1.91 -8.27 -15.97
N PRO A 261 2.26 -9.48 -16.43
CA PRO A 261 1.38 -10.65 -16.27
C PRO A 261 1.07 -10.97 -14.81
N THR A 262 1.97 -10.61 -13.91
CA THR A 262 1.81 -10.85 -12.47
C THR A 262 1.24 -9.66 -11.71
N GLY A 263 1.02 -8.54 -12.40
CA GLY A 263 0.85 -7.31 -11.70
C GLY A 263 -0.04 -6.24 -12.26
N THR A 264 -0.57 -6.38 -13.46
CA THR A 264 -1.51 -5.36 -13.92
C THR A 264 -2.70 -5.31 -13.01
N THR A 265 -2.77 -4.24 -12.32
CA THR A 265 -4.00 -3.78 -11.75
C THR A 265 -4.63 -2.96 -12.83
N ASP A 266 -5.57 -3.55 -13.43
CA ASP A 266 -6.32 -2.86 -14.42
C ASP A 266 -7.38 -2.05 -13.70
N ASP A 267 -7.27 -0.75 -13.75
CA ASP A 267 -8.27 0.09 -13.17
C ASP A 267 -9.27 0.63 -14.22
N GLY A 268 -9.53 -0.05 -15.27
CA GLY A 268 -10.54 0.32 -16.28
C GLY A 268 -11.89 0.76 -15.70
N ALA A 269 -11.90 1.29 -14.51
CA ALA A 269 -13.06 1.93 -13.94
C ALA A 269 -13.27 3.26 -14.64
N PRO A 270 -14.21 3.38 -15.55
CA PRO A 270 -14.44 4.63 -16.22
C PRO A 270 -14.94 5.72 -15.30
N ASP A 271 -15.50 5.36 -14.15
CA ASP A 271 -16.32 6.29 -13.41
C ASP A 271 -16.13 6.19 -11.90
N TYR A 272 -15.60 7.25 -11.33
CA TYR A 272 -15.69 7.53 -9.88
C TYR A 272 -17.12 7.94 -9.52
N ASN A 273 -18.09 7.16 -9.94
CA ASN A 273 -19.51 7.44 -9.74
C ASN A 273 -20.18 6.36 -8.91
N TRP A 274 -21.24 6.73 -8.24
CA TRP A 274 -22.10 5.74 -7.62
C TRP A 274 -22.72 4.84 -8.69
N ALA A 275 -22.61 3.54 -8.48
CA ALA A 275 -23.30 2.55 -9.29
C ALA A 275 -24.01 1.54 -8.39
N PRO A 276 -25.20 1.07 -8.77
CA PRO A 276 -25.85 -0.01 -8.04
C PRO A 276 -25.03 -1.30 -8.13
N SER A 277 -25.16 -2.18 -7.16
CA SER A 277 -24.40 -3.44 -7.15
C SER A 277 -24.62 -4.29 -8.41
N SER A 278 -25.78 -4.20 -9.05
CA SER A 278 -26.07 -4.85 -10.33
C SER A 278 -25.12 -4.41 -11.45
N TYR A 279 -24.67 -3.16 -11.44
CA TYR A 279 -23.69 -2.65 -12.41
C TYR A 279 -22.40 -3.49 -12.46
N PHE A 280 -21.92 -3.91 -11.30
CA PHE A 280 -20.72 -4.75 -11.22
C PHE A 280 -20.93 -6.17 -11.72
N PHE A 281 -22.18 -6.66 -11.71
CA PHE A 281 -22.51 -7.98 -12.24
C PHE A 281 -22.85 -7.96 -13.72
N ASP A 282 -23.47 -6.90 -14.21
CA ASP A 282 -23.98 -6.82 -15.58
C ASP A 282 -22.98 -6.15 -16.53
N LYS A 283 -22.49 -4.97 -16.17
CA LYS A 283 -21.57 -4.19 -17.02
C LYS A 283 -20.14 -4.75 -17.05
N VAL A 284 -19.68 -5.24 -15.91
CA VAL A 284 -18.35 -5.84 -15.80
C VAL A 284 -18.26 -7.13 -16.61
N ARG A 285 -19.36 -7.83 -16.83
CA ARG A 285 -19.43 -9.00 -17.74
C ARG A 285 -19.35 -8.63 -19.22
N GLU A 286 -19.78 -7.44 -19.58
CA GLU A 286 -19.89 -7.06 -21.00
C GLU A 286 -18.63 -6.42 -21.54
N VAL A 287 -17.82 -5.75 -20.71
CA VAL A 287 -16.77 -4.86 -21.18
C VAL A 287 -15.40 -5.17 -20.61
N TYR A 288 -15.24 -5.29 -19.29
CA TYR A 288 -13.95 -5.56 -18.64
C TYR A 288 -14.16 -6.16 -17.25
N LEU A 289 -13.82 -7.41 -17.08
CA LEU A 289 -13.80 -8.07 -15.77
C LEU A 289 -12.49 -7.79 -15.08
N GLN A 290 -12.47 -6.72 -14.34
CA GLN A 290 -11.33 -6.44 -13.47
C GLN A 290 -11.44 -7.27 -12.22
N MET A 291 -10.53 -8.21 -12.12
CA MET A 291 -10.46 -9.14 -11.01
C MET A 291 -9.91 -8.48 -9.74
N PHE A 292 -9.18 -7.40 -9.90
CA PHE A 292 -8.57 -6.63 -8.84
C PHE A 292 -8.60 -5.15 -9.21
N ARG A 293 -9.53 -4.41 -8.62
CA ARG A 293 -9.60 -2.96 -8.77
C ARG A 293 -8.75 -2.31 -7.68
N ASN A 294 -7.73 -1.59 -8.09
CA ASN A 294 -6.91 -0.80 -7.17
C ASN A 294 -7.53 0.56 -6.87
N GLU A 295 -8.32 1.10 -7.79
CA GLU A 295 -9.02 2.36 -7.63
C GLU A 295 -10.51 2.23 -7.92
N LEU A 296 -11.32 2.74 -7.02
CA LEU A 296 -12.76 2.88 -7.16
C LEU A 296 -13.21 4.01 -6.24
N GLY A 297 -13.75 5.05 -6.79
CA GLY A 297 -14.21 6.19 -6.03
C GLY A 297 -15.69 6.47 -6.23
N MET A 298 -16.29 7.06 -5.22
CA MET A 298 -17.63 7.60 -5.27
C MET A 298 -17.64 8.94 -4.56
N PRO A 299 -18.22 10.00 -5.15
CA PRO A 299 -18.40 11.25 -4.45
C PRO A 299 -19.13 11.01 -3.13
N SER A 300 -18.54 11.45 -2.05
CA SER A 300 -19.14 11.32 -0.73
C SER A 300 -19.21 12.67 -0.05
N VAL A 301 -20.22 12.84 0.78
CA VAL A 301 -20.41 14.08 1.56
C VAL A 301 -20.04 13.77 3.01
N PRO A 302 -19.27 14.61 3.69
CA PRO A 302 -19.01 14.46 5.11
C PRO A 302 -20.29 14.38 5.92
N MET A 303 -20.23 13.73 7.06
CA MET A 303 -21.38 13.64 7.96
C MET A 303 -21.92 15.03 8.32
N TYR A 304 -23.22 15.17 8.41
CA TYR A 304 -23.91 16.43 8.71
C TYR A 304 -23.32 17.21 9.89
N ASN A 305 -22.96 16.53 10.97
CA ASN A 305 -22.34 17.15 12.13
C ASN A 305 -20.94 17.73 11.83
N SER A 306 -20.23 17.17 10.86
CA SER A 306 -18.95 17.71 10.40
C SER A 306 -19.16 18.90 9.49
N LEU A 307 -20.10 18.81 8.56
CA LEU A 307 -20.46 19.92 7.67
C LEU A 307 -20.87 21.17 8.44
N ARG A 308 -21.67 21.04 9.49
CA ARG A 308 -22.10 22.17 10.32
C ARG A 308 -20.98 22.93 11.01
N LYS A 309 -19.79 22.37 11.10
CA LYS A 309 -18.64 23.06 11.73
C LYS A 309 -18.03 24.14 10.85
N PHE A 310 -18.20 24.05 9.55
CA PHE A 310 -17.56 24.96 8.59
C PHE A 310 -18.51 25.52 7.51
N ILE A 311 -19.71 24.98 7.38
CA ILE A 311 -20.73 25.49 6.45
C ILE A 311 -21.79 26.29 7.22
N PRO A 312 -22.16 27.49 6.77
CA PRO A 312 -23.26 28.27 7.35
C PRO A 312 -24.54 27.44 7.41
N THR A 313 -25.31 27.64 8.51
CA THR A 313 -26.52 26.84 8.76
C THR A 313 -27.53 26.93 7.60
N ALA A 314 -27.66 28.09 6.97
CA ALA A 314 -28.57 28.30 5.85
C ALA A 314 -28.20 27.41 4.66
N GLU A 315 -26.91 27.25 4.33
CA GLU A 315 -26.42 26.44 3.26
C GLU A 315 -26.49 24.94 3.60
N SER A 316 -26.15 24.57 4.84
CA SER A 316 -26.17 23.17 5.27
C SER A 316 -27.57 22.57 5.35
N THR A 317 -28.61 23.39 5.37
CA THR A 317 -30.03 22.98 5.37
C THR A 317 -30.72 23.18 4.02
N ALA A 318 -30.02 23.71 3.02
CA ALA A 318 -30.57 23.88 1.68
C ALA A 318 -30.90 22.53 1.04
N ASN A 319 -32.04 22.48 0.37
CA ASN A 319 -32.39 21.31 -0.46
C ASN A 319 -31.84 21.49 -1.89
N VAL A 320 -31.88 20.41 -2.66
CA VAL A 320 -31.34 20.36 -4.03
C VAL A 320 -31.96 21.40 -5.00
N ASN A 321 -33.13 21.92 -4.67
CA ASN A 321 -33.81 22.93 -5.47
C ASN A 321 -33.54 24.37 -4.99
N SER A 322 -32.73 24.54 -3.93
CA SER A 322 -32.37 25.84 -3.41
C SER A 322 -31.34 26.54 -4.31
N PRO A 323 -31.43 27.87 -4.51
CA PRO A 323 -30.42 28.61 -5.26
C PRO A 323 -29.04 28.61 -4.61
N ILE A 324 -28.94 28.25 -3.33
CA ILE A 324 -27.68 28.07 -2.62
C ILE A 324 -27.15 26.62 -2.66
N PHE A 325 -27.85 25.72 -3.34
CA PHE A 325 -27.38 24.37 -3.62
C PHE A 325 -26.83 24.32 -5.07
N PRO A 326 -25.68 23.71 -5.38
CA PRO A 326 -24.85 22.94 -4.44
C PRO A 326 -24.16 23.88 -3.45
N LEU A 327 -24.01 23.37 -2.22
CA LEU A 327 -23.22 24.00 -1.19
C LEU A 327 -21.94 24.56 -1.76
N ASP A 328 -21.50 25.68 -1.21
CA ASP A 328 -20.35 26.48 -1.64
C ASP A 328 -19.28 25.65 -2.38
N SER A 329 -18.73 26.18 -3.46
CA SER A 329 -17.71 25.53 -4.28
C SER A 329 -16.50 24.98 -3.48
N ILE A 330 -16.25 25.56 -2.30
CA ILE A 330 -15.27 25.04 -1.35
C ILE A 330 -15.66 23.64 -0.83
N CYS A 331 -16.94 23.38 -0.57
CA CYS A 331 -17.41 22.07 -0.13
C CYS A 331 -17.24 20.99 -1.20
N LEU A 332 -17.40 21.35 -2.48
CA LEU A 332 -17.19 20.41 -3.57
C LEU A 332 -15.72 20.05 -3.73
N LEU A 333 -14.80 20.98 -3.43
CA LEU A 333 -13.37 20.71 -3.44
C LEU A 333 -12.92 19.76 -2.32
N TYR A 334 -13.56 19.82 -1.15
CA TYR A 334 -13.21 18.98 -0.01
C TYR A 334 -13.97 17.64 0.05
N THR A 335 -15.01 17.50 -0.73
CA THR A 335 -15.82 16.27 -0.78
C THR A 335 -15.52 15.41 -2.01
N SER A 336 -14.76 15.94 -2.96
CA SER A 336 -14.24 15.16 -4.07
C SER A 336 -12.98 14.42 -3.61
N PRO A 337 -12.89 13.11 -3.78
CA PRO A 337 -11.70 12.35 -3.43
C PRO A 337 -10.46 12.73 -4.26
N SER A 338 -10.64 13.51 -5.34
CA SER A 338 -9.53 14.00 -6.14
C SER A 338 -9.87 15.33 -6.83
N PRO A 339 -8.93 16.28 -6.96
CA PRO A 339 -9.09 17.47 -7.79
C PRO A 339 -9.46 17.17 -9.26
N ARG A 340 -9.20 15.97 -9.76
CA ARG A 340 -9.60 15.51 -11.08
C ARG A 340 -11.09 15.33 -11.26
N ASP A 341 -11.81 14.96 -10.22
CA ASP A 341 -13.24 14.71 -10.34
C ASP A 341 -13.99 15.99 -10.65
N THR A 342 -13.44 17.14 -10.26
CA THR A 342 -14.01 18.45 -10.59
C THR A 342 -13.80 18.86 -12.05
N GLU A 343 -12.77 18.35 -12.73
CA GLU A 343 -12.52 18.63 -14.16
C GLU A 343 -13.31 17.71 -15.08
N ARG A 344 -13.58 16.47 -14.66
CA ARG A 344 -14.36 15.50 -15.46
C ARG A 344 -15.88 15.68 -15.35
N SER A 345 -16.37 16.36 -14.33
CA SER A 345 -17.80 16.67 -14.15
C SER A 345 -18.24 17.96 -14.82
N ARG A 346 -17.38 18.59 -15.60
CA ARG A 346 -17.69 19.69 -16.52
C ARG A 346 -17.66 19.17 -17.95
#